data_f1dd2dd37e982b3f8d0d8fd953f95539
#
_entry.id   f1dd2dd37e982b3f8d0d8fd953f95539
#
_cell.length_a   1.000
_cell.length_b   1.000
_cell.length_c   1.000
_cell.angle_alpha   90.00
_cell.angle_beta   90.00
_cell.angle_gamma   90.00
#
_symmetry.space_group_name_H-M   'P 1'
#
loop_
_entity.id
_entity.type
_entity.pdbx_description
1 polymer ?
#
loop_
_entity_poly.entity_id
_entity_poly.type
_entity_poly.pdbx_seq_one_letter_code
_entity_poly.pdbx_strand_id
1 'polypeptide(L)'
;MPKLLLQILLIGVIAAVAILLPLKNQNILGTKTEVSLDYKDIPEMKDILGSDQTARLTAARKLVERVGVEEALEILEHSPLPHTGEGHLAVHQIGFYAYQKYGLESILKCKDYFLYACYHGTIIEAAGDQGFEAIAKMTDFCKASAVRHFQCVHAAGHAILAIWDYPNLPDALKTCDDIYEKDKEFPNALSSCHNGVFMENLFGVHDWGTGKEAERSWLSEDPLFPCNAFGEKYQRGCWLNQAARIYQMYGGDIPKTAETCQKIEDAQYVEWCMDNLARQIHPLTNGDITRVFTLCPLVGDAWREHCVAVNAGAYYSVGGRQEAINVCRQALPQTKQQCYTLVLGQIIS
;
A
#
# COMPACT_ATOMS: atom_id res chain seq x y z
N MET A 1 21.32 24.72 56.36
CA MET A 1 21.83 25.65 55.32
C MET A 1 23.01 25.15 54.48
N PRO A 2 23.82 24.11 54.79
CA PRO A 2 24.94 23.72 53.91
C PRO A 2 24.53 22.91 52.66
N LYS A 3 23.37 22.22 52.67
CA LYS A 3 22.94 21.40 51.48
C LYS A 3 22.43 22.22 50.29
N LEU A 4 21.89 23.40 50.53
CA LEU A 4 21.35 24.26 49.45
C LEU A 4 22.49 24.96 48.68
N LEU A 5 23.58 25.35 49.37
CA LEU A 5 24.75 25.92 48.72
C LEU A 5 25.47 24.92 47.80
N LEU A 6 25.51 23.64 48.20
CA LEU A 6 26.18 22.59 47.40
C LEU A 6 25.38 22.28 46.11
N GLN A 7 24.05 22.34 46.18
CA GLN A 7 23.18 22.14 44.98
C GLN A 7 23.29 23.31 43.98
N ILE A 8 23.39 24.54 44.47
CA ILE A 8 23.59 25.73 43.61
C ILE A 8 24.95 25.70 42.92
N LEU A 9 25.99 25.26 43.62
CA LEU A 9 27.34 25.12 43.05
C LEU A 9 27.39 24.01 41.98
N LEU A 10 26.69 22.89 42.19
CA LEU A 10 26.66 21.79 41.22
C LEU A 10 25.90 22.18 39.91
N ILE A 11 24.81 22.94 40.04
CA ILE A 11 24.05 23.43 38.86
C ILE A 11 24.88 24.48 38.10
N GLY A 12 25.62 25.33 38.79
CA GLY A 12 26.49 26.32 38.17
C GLY A 12 27.66 25.69 37.39
N VAL A 13 28.24 24.61 37.88
CA VAL A 13 29.32 23.87 37.19
C VAL A 13 28.83 23.14 35.96
N ILE A 14 27.62 22.52 36.02
CA ILE A 14 27.01 21.84 34.87
C ILE A 14 26.66 22.86 33.76
N ALA A 15 26.12 24.03 34.10
CA ALA A 15 25.85 25.09 33.13
C ALA A 15 27.12 25.67 32.50
N ALA A 16 28.21 25.83 33.27
CA ALA A 16 29.50 26.33 32.76
C ALA A 16 30.22 25.32 31.85
N VAL A 17 30.09 24.01 32.11
CA VAL A 17 30.65 22.95 31.25
C VAL A 17 29.87 22.84 29.95
N ALA A 18 28.54 23.06 29.95
CA ALA A 18 27.75 23.07 28.74
C ALA A 18 28.04 24.27 27.80
N ILE A 19 28.52 25.40 28.35
CA ILE A 19 28.88 26.60 27.58
C ILE A 19 30.34 26.54 27.05
N LEU A 20 31.21 25.70 27.65
CA LEU A 20 32.61 25.57 27.26
C LEU A 20 32.92 24.37 26.36
N LEU A 21 31.93 23.56 25.98
CA LEU A 21 32.09 22.60 24.91
C LEU A 21 32.18 23.37 23.59
N PRO A 22 33.33 23.36 22.91
CA PRO A 22 33.45 24.12 21.67
C PRO A 22 32.46 23.58 20.67
N LEU A 23 31.69 24.46 20.07
CA LEU A 23 30.89 24.29 18.85
C LEU A 23 31.77 23.86 17.64
N LYS A 24 32.61 22.84 17.82
CA LYS A 24 33.58 22.41 16.83
C LYS A 24 33.10 21.23 15.99
N ASN A 25 31.79 20.88 16.07
CA ASN A 25 31.18 19.79 15.27
C ASN A 25 29.92 20.19 14.50
N GLN A 26 29.76 21.48 14.16
CA GLN A 26 28.67 21.90 13.26
C GLN A 26 29.08 21.94 11.78
N ASN A 27 30.21 21.37 11.40
CA ASN A 27 30.64 21.32 9.99
C ASN A 27 30.79 19.89 9.45
N ILE A 28 29.98 18.92 9.93
CA ILE A 28 29.82 17.60 9.31
C ILE A 28 28.35 17.35 8.94
N LEU A 29 27.60 18.39 8.68
CA LEU A 29 26.54 18.35 7.69
C LEU A 29 27.20 18.79 6.40
N GLY A 30 27.99 17.89 5.80
CA GLY A 30 28.14 17.88 4.37
C GLY A 30 26.72 17.87 3.82
N THR A 31 26.28 19.03 3.33
CA THR A 31 25.25 19.05 2.31
C THR A 31 25.80 18.18 1.19
N LYS A 32 25.52 16.86 1.21
CA LYS A 32 25.36 16.15 -0.03
C LYS A 32 24.32 17.00 -0.75
N THR A 33 24.74 17.82 -1.66
CA THR A 33 23.95 18.21 -2.81
C THR A 33 23.66 16.88 -3.47
N GLU A 34 22.58 16.21 -3.04
CA GLU A 34 21.95 15.18 -3.81
C GLU A 34 21.57 15.90 -5.11
N VAL A 35 22.40 15.73 -6.11
CA VAL A 35 22.01 16.00 -7.49
C VAL A 35 20.97 14.92 -7.75
N SER A 36 19.74 15.21 -7.40
CA SER A 36 18.59 14.42 -7.80
C SER A 36 18.66 14.37 -9.34
N LEU A 37 18.99 13.20 -9.86
CA LEU A 37 18.97 12.98 -11.31
C LEU A 37 17.55 13.32 -11.77
N ASP A 38 17.42 14.33 -12.64
CA ASP A 38 16.12 14.62 -13.25
C ASP A 38 15.71 13.36 -14.02
N TYR A 39 14.52 12.80 -13.69
CA TYR A 39 14.02 11.60 -14.36
C TYR A 39 14.03 11.72 -15.89
N LYS A 40 13.98 12.94 -16.45
CA LYS A 40 14.01 13.24 -17.88
C LYS A 40 15.34 12.88 -18.53
N ASP A 41 16.43 12.89 -17.77
CA ASP A 41 17.78 12.58 -18.27
C ASP A 41 18.11 11.08 -18.13
N ILE A 42 17.14 10.27 -17.70
CA ILE A 42 17.32 8.84 -17.44
C ILE A 42 16.79 8.03 -18.63
N PRO A 43 17.65 7.29 -19.33
CA PRO A 43 17.26 6.57 -20.55
C PRO A 43 16.09 5.60 -20.34
N GLU A 44 16.05 4.89 -19.20
CA GLU A 44 15.02 3.90 -18.87
C GLU A 44 13.64 4.53 -18.71
N MET A 45 13.56 5.83 -18.36
CA MET A 45 12.28 6.50 -18.12
C MET A 45 11.41 6.59 -19.37
N LYS A 46 11.99 6.56 -20.57
CA LYS A 46 11.21 6.49 -21.82
C LYS A 46 10.31 5.26 -21.85
N ASP A 47 10.83 4.10 -21.50
CA ASP A 47 10.08 2.84 -21.50
C ASP A 47 9.23 2.70 -20.24
N ILE A 48 9.71 3.20 -19.08
CA ILE A 48 8.94 3.20 -17.82
C ILE A 48 7.65 4.01 -17.95
N LEU A 49 7.70 5.14 -18.64
CA LEU A 49 6.54 6.01 -18.88
C LEU A 49 5.75 5.64 -20.15
N GLY A 50 6.25 4.67 -20.92
CA GLY A 50 5.60 4.17 -22.13
C GLY A 50 4.35 3.34 -21.82
N SER A 51 3.62 2.94 -22.86
CA SER A 51 2.40 2.12 -22.74
C SER A 51 2.66 0.61 -22.74
N ASP A 52 3.85 0.17 -23.13
CA ASP A 52 4.21 -1.27 -23.16
C ASP A 52 4.61 -1.73 -21.76
N GLN A 53 3.83 -2.63 -21.20
CA GLN A 53 4.06 -3.12 -19.84
C GLN A 53 5.34 -3.95 -19.72
N THR A 54 5.64 -4.82 -20.68
CA THR A 54 6.86 -5.64 -20.65
C THR A 54 8.11 -4.79 -20.72
N ALA A 55 8.10 -3.77 -21.61
CA ALA A 55 9.17 -2.80 -21.70
C ALA A 55 9.34 -2.02 -20.38
N ARG A 56 8.22 -1.59 -19.76
CA ARG A 56 8.21 -0.88 -18.47
C ARG A 56 8.86 -1.70 -17.36
N LEU A 57 8.45 -2.95 -17.17
CA LEU A 57 9.00 -3.82 -16.13
C LEU A 57 10.50 -4.08 -16.36
N THR A 58 10.90 -4.31 -17.61
CA THR A 58 12.30 -4.50 -17.99
C THR A 58 13.12 -3.24 -17.73
N ALA A 59 12.59 -2.07 -18.04
CA ALA A 59 13.27 -0.80 -17.84
C ALA A 59 13.40 -0.46 -16.34
N ALA A 60 12.36 -0.72 -15.53
CA ALA A 60 12.43 -0.56 -14.07
C ALA A 60 13.53 -1.44 -13.46
N ARG A 61 13.67 -2.68 -13.95
CA ARG A 61 14.75 -3.59 -13.56
C ARG A 61 16.12 -3.02 -13.91
N LYS A 62 16.32 -2.55 -15.14
CA LYS A 62 17.58 -1.92 -15.59
C LYS A 62 17.91 -0.66 -14.77
N LEU A 63 16.91 0.16 -14.46
CA LEU A 63 17.09 1.35 -13.65
C LEU A 63 17.69 0.98 -12.28
N VAL A 64 17.07 0.05 -11.54
CA VAL A 64 17.56 -0.33 -10.22
C VAL A 64 18.93 -1.01 -10.27
N GLU A 65 19.23 -1.77 -11.29
CA GLU A 65 20.56 -2.37 -11.51
C GLU A 65 21.64 -1.29 -11.69
N ARG A 66 21.31 -0.18 -12.34
CA ARG A 66 22.24 0.90 -12.64
C ARG A 66 22.46 1.84 -11.46
N VAL A 67 21.39 2.28 -10.77
CA VAL A 67 21.50 3.33 -9.74
C VAL A 67 21.34 2.80 -8.30
N GLY A 68 20.85 1.58 -8.12
CA GLY A 68 20.56 1.01 -6.80
C GLY A 68 19.12 1.27 -6.33
N VAL A 69 18.75 0.65 -5.19
CA VAL A 69 17.36 0.59 -4.73
C VAL A 69 16.82 1.96 -4.32
N GLU A 70 17.53 2.63 -3.41
CA GLU A 70 17.09 3.88 -2.83
C GLU A 70 16.98 4.99 -3.88
N GLU A 71 17.97 5.10 -4.77
CA GLU A 71 17.98 6.11 -5.84
C GLU A 71 16.90 5.81 -6.90
N ALA A 72 16.71 4.55 -7.28
CA ALA A 72 15.66 4.17 -8.23
C ALA A 72 14.26 4.54 -7.69
N LEU A 73 14.02 4.32 -6.40
CA LEU A 73 12.76 4.70 -5.75
C LEU A 73 12.56 6.21 -5.76
N GLU A 74 13.59 7.01 -5.47
CA GLU A 74 13.51 8.48 -5.52
C GLU A 74 13.22 9.00 -6.93
N ILE A 75 13.92 8.46 -7.94
CA ILE A 75 13.70 8.83 -9.34
C ILE A 75 12.25 8.58 -9.76
N LEU A 76 11.72 7.41 -9.43
CA LEU A 76 10.35 7.05 -9.80
C LEU A 76 9.32 7.89 -9.04
N GLU A 77 9.54 8.15 -7.75
CA GLU A 77 8.64 8.98 -6.92
C GLU A 77 8.50 10.41 -7.46
N HIS A 78 9.60 10.98 -7.98
CA HIS A 78 9.61 12.33 -8.56
C HIS A 78 9.24 12.38 -10.06
N SER A 79 8.85 11.25 -10.64
CA SER A 79 8.42 11.14 -12.03
C SER A 79 6.89 11.21 -12.15
N PRO A 80 6.33 11.41 -13.36
CA PRO A 80 4.89 11.35 -13.60
C PRO A 80 4.32 9.92 -13.64
N LEU A 81 5.08 8.90 -13.21
CA LEU A 81 4.60 7.52 -13.13
C LEU A 81 3.44 7.42 -12.13
N PRO A 82 2.28 6.84 -12.51
CA PRO A 82 1.17 6.67 -11.58
C PRO A 82 1.54 5.82 -10.37
N HIS A 83 1.18 6.26 -9.16
CA HIS A 83 1.47 5.53 -7.91
C HIS A 83 0.66 4.25 -7.73
N THR A 84 -0.28 3.97 -8.60
CA THR A 84 -1.15 2.79 -8.61
C THR A 84 -1.01 2.01 -9.91
N GLY A 85 -1.62 0.83 -9.98
CA GLY A 85 -1.67 0.02 -11.21
C GLY A 85 -0.29 -0.28 -11.77
N GLU A 86 -0.02 0.17 -12.98
CA GLU A 86 1.20 -0.15 -13.73
C GLU A 86 2.49 0.38 -13.08
N GLY A 87 2.42 1.56 -12.44
CA GLY A 87 3.57 2.11 -11.71
C GLY A 87 3.89 1.31 -10.45
N HIS A 88 2.86 0.92 -9.69
CA HIS A 88 3.01 0.02 -8.55
C HIS A 88 3.73 -1.27 -8.95
N LEU A 89 3.34 -1.87 -10.07
CA LEU A 89 3.96 -3.11 -10.57
C LEU A 89 5.40 -2.91 -11.06
N ALA A 90 5.70 -1.76 -11.68
CA ALA A 90 7.07 -1.43 -12.05
C ALA A 90 7.99 -1.39 -10.81
N VAL A 91 7.49 -0.86 -9.68
CA VAL A 91 8.24 -0.79 -8.42
C VAL A 91 8.39 -2.15 -7.74
N HIS A 92 7.52 -3.15 -8.01
CA HIS A 92 7.78 -4.53 -7.60
C HIS A 92 9.13 -5.04 -8.13
N GLN A 93 9.53 -4.67 -9.36
CA GLN A 93 10.82 -5.06 -9.94
C GLN A 93 12.01 -4.56 -9.13
N ILE A 94 11.87 -3.39 -8.49
CA ILE A 94 12.89 -2.87 -7.57
C ILE A 94 12.98 -3.74 -6.33
N GLY A 95 11.84 -4.17 -5.78
CA GLY A 95 11.78 -5.08 -4.64
C GLY A 95 12.38 -6.45 -4.95
N PHE A 96 12.08 -7.03 -6.10
CA PHE A 96 12.68 -8.29 -6.56
C PHE A 96 14.21 -8.19 -6.65
N TYR A 97 14.72 -7.14 -7.29
CA TYR A 97 16.15 -6.89 -7.35
C TYR A 97 16.77 -6.69 -5.96
N ALA A 98 16.10 -5.93 -5.10
CA ALA A 98 16.58 -5.67 -3.75
C ALA A 98 16.81 -6.98 -3.00
N TYR A 99 15.83 -7.90 -3.02
CA TYR A 99 15.96 -9.20 -2.39
C TYR A 99 17.10 -10.04 -3.00
N GLN A 100 17.16 -10.15 -4.32
CA GLN A 100 18.20 -10.92 -5.01
C GLN A 100 19.62 -10.43 -4.65
N LYS A 101 19.76 -9.15 -4.39
CA LYS A 101 21.06 -8.53 -4.06
C LYS A 101 21.40 -8.52 -2.57
N TYR A 102 20.42 -8.34 -1.69
CA TYR A 102 20.65 -8.08 -0.27
C TYR A 102 19.97 -9.10 0.67
N GLY A 103 19.24 -10.09 0.12
CA GLY A 103 18.51 -11.08 0.91
C GLY A 103 17.39 -10.47 1.76
N LEU A 104 17.13 -11.05 2.94
CA LEU A 104 16.02 -10.63 3.81
C LEU A 104 16.13 -9.17 4.32
N GLU A 105 17.35 -8.64 4.47
CA GLU A 105 17.55 -7.25 4.93
C GLU A 105 17.22 -6.21 3.85
N SER A 106 16.96 -6.64 2.61
CA SER A 106 16.58 -5.75 1.51
C SER A 106 15.34 -4.91 1.80
N ILE A 107 14.43 -5.43 2.63
CA ILE A 107 13.21 -4.74 3.03
C ILE A 107 13.50 -3.40 3.73
N LEU A 108 14.65 -3.26 4.39
CA LEU A 108 15.08 -2.03 5.04
C LEU A 108 15.49 -0.92 4.05
N LYS A 109 15.67 -1.27 2.77
CA LYS A 109 15.99 -0.33 1.68
C LYS A 109 14.75 0.18 0.97
N CYS A 110 13.59 -0.46 1.20
CA CYS A 110 12.32 -0.03 0.65
C CYS A 110 11.83 1.26 1.31
N LYS A 111 11.07 2.06 0.53
CA LYS A 111 10.36 3.25 0.97
C LYS A 111 8.86 3.07 0.77
N ASP A 112 8.08 3.88 1.48
CA ASP A 112 6.61 3.79 1.51
C ASP A 112 5.97 4.38 0.22
N TYR A 113 6.73 4.40 -0.88
CA TYR A 113 6.31 4.90 -2.18
C TYR A 113 5.48 3.87 -2.95
N PHE A 114 4.68 4.34 -3.90
CA PHE A 114 3.88 3.50 -4.79
C PHE A 114 3.04 2.47 -4.01
N LEU A 115 2.36 2.90 -2.94
CA LEU A 115 1.57 2.01 -2.07
C LEU A 115 2.38 0.80 -1.57
N TYR A 116 3.60 1.07 -1.09
CA TYR A 116 4.50 0.04 -0.52
C TYR A 116 4.97 -1.03 -1.52
N ALA A 117 4.95 -0.76 -2.81
CA ALA A 117 5.24 -1.73 -3.86
C ALA A 117 6.61 -2.40 -3.75
N CYS A 118 7.65 -1.66 -3.28
CA CYS A 118 8.98 -2.25 -3.04
C CYS A 118 8.90 -3.37 -1.99
N TYR A 119 8.16 -3.16 -0.89
CA TYR A 119 7.95 -4.18 0.14
C TYR A 119 7.24 -5.41 -0.45
N HIS A 120 6.25 -5.19 -1.32
CA HIS A 120 5.54 -6.28 -2.00
C HIS A 120 6.52 -7.13 -2.82
N GLY A 121 7.28 -6.53 -3.72
CA GLY A 121 8.25 -7.25 -4.53
C GLY A 121 9.28 -8.01 -3.70
N THR A 122 9.81 -7.38 -2.64
CA THR A 122 10.80 -7.99 -1.76
C THR A 122 10.26 -9.22 -1.04
N ILE A 123 9.04 -9.14 -0.48
CA ILE A 123 8.41 -10.25 0.26
C ILE A 123 8.03 -11.39 -0.69
N ILE A 124 7.52 -11.08 -1.86
CA ILE A 124 7.14 -12.06 -2.88
C ILE A 124 8.37 -12.87 -3.33
N GLU A 125 9.47 -12.19 -3.65
CA GLU A 125 10.71 -12.85 -4.09
C GLU A 125 11.32 -13.70 -2.98
N ALA A 126 11.34 -13.19 -1.74
CA ALA A 126 11.81 -13.95 -0.58
C ALA A 126 10.97 -15.21 -0.33
N ALA A 127 9.66 -15.10 -0.48
CA ALA A 127 8.75 -16.21 -0.33
C ALA A 127 8.95 -17.28 -1.41
N GLY A 128 9.19 -16.88 -2.65
CA GLY A 128 9.53 -17.79 -3.74
C GLY A 128 10.83 -18.55 -3.52
N ASP A 129 11.83 -17.91 -2.88
CA ASP A 129 13.14 -18.51 -2.62
C ASP A 129 13.17 -19.38 -1.34
N GLN A 130 12.58 -18.92 -0.23
CA GLN A 130 12.71 -19.52 1.10
C GLN A 130 11.37 -19.97 1.71
N GLY A 131 10.25 -19.81 1.01
CA GLY A 131 8.93 -20.23 1.48
C GLY A 131 8.37 -19.37 2.63
N PHE A 132 7.43 -19.95 3.39
CA PHE A 132 6.67 -19.24 4.44
C PHE A 132 7.52 -18.73 5.61
N GLU A 133 8.68 -19.36 5.89
CA GLU A 133 9.58 -18.90 6.95
C GLU A 133 10.16 -17.51 6.64
N ALA A 134 10.47 -17.24 5.37
CA ALA A 134 10.93 -15.91 4.96
C ALA A 134 9.86 -14.84 5.16
N ILE A 135 8.60 -15.16 4.90
CA ILE A 135 7.47 -14.25 5.07
C ILE A 135 7.39 -13.75 6.52
N ALA A 136 7.40 -14.65 7.50
CA ALA A 136 7.33 -14.29 8.90
C ALA A 136 8.51 -13.39 9.31
N LYS A 137 9.73 -13.75 8.91
CA LYS A 137 10.93 -12.95 9.19
C LYS A 137 10.89 -11.57 8.58
N MET A 138 10.44 -11.44 7.33
CA MET A 138 10.40 -10.16 6.63
C MET A 138 9.32 -9.23 7.18
N THR A 139 8.16 -9.74 7.54
CA THR A 139 7.09 -8.92 8.12
C THR A 139 7.46 -8.39 9.51
N ASP A 140 8.35 -9.08 10.25
CA ASP A 140 8.89 -8.56 11.51
C ASP A 140 9.71 -7.27 11.33
N PHE A 141 10.45 -7.12 10.23
CA PHE A 141 11.17 -5.86 9.93
C PHE A 141 10.22 -4.67 9.72
N CYS A 142 8.96 -4.95 9.35
CA CYS A 142 7.97 -3.91 9.09
C CYS A 142 7.30 -3.37 10.36
N LYS A 143 7.51 -3.99 11.52
CA LYS A 143 6.85 -3.63 12.80
C LYS A 143 7.23 -2.25 13.36
N ALA A 144 8.19 -1.56 12.74
CA ALA A 144 8.54 -0.19 13.12
C ALA A 144 7.38 0.82 12.98
N SER A 145 6.34 0.50 12.20
CA SER A 145 5.13 1.31 12.02
C SER A 145 3.94 0.40 11.75
N ALA A 146 2.79 0.68 12.38
CA ALA A 146 1.57 -0.09 12.20
C ALA A 146 1.10 -0.10 10.73
N VAL A 147 1.20 1.04 10.03
CA VAL A 147 0.83 1.14 8.61
C VAL A 147 1.75 0.29 7.74
N ARG A 148 3.06 0.38 7.96
CA ARG A 148 4.04 -0.42 7.21
C ARG A 148 3.86 -1.90 7.47
N HIS A 149 3.64 -2.29 8.73
CA HIS A 149 3.38 -3.69 9.09
C HIS A 149 2.13 -4.22 8.38
N PHE A 150 1.04 -3.44 8.39
CA PHE A 150 -0.19 -3.79 7.67
C PHE A 150 0.08 -4.05 6.18
N GLN A 151 0.85 -3.20 5.50
CA GLN A 151 1.17 -3.33 4.08
C GLN A 151 2.10 -4.52 3.80
N CYS A 152 3.08 -4.77 4.66
CA CYS A 152 3.95 -5.94 4.53
C CYS A 152 3.18 -7.25 4.71
N VAL A 153 2.24 -7.30 5.66
CA VAL A 153 1.39 -8.47 5.87
C VAL A 153 0.40 -8.66 4.71
N HIS A 154 -0.06 -7.57 4.10
CA HIS A 154 -0.83 -7.62 2.85
C HIS A 154 0.01 -8.26 1.72
N ALA A 155 1.24 -7.81 1.54
CA ALA A 155 2.18 -8.39 0.57
C ALA A 155 2.46 -9.88 0.84
N ALA A 156 2.55 -10.26 2.13
CA ALA A 156 2.67 -11.66 2.51
C ALA A 156 1.48 -12.49 2.04
N GLY A 157 0.27 -11.96 2.08
CA GLY A 157 -0.93 -12.61 1.55
C GLY A 157 -0.80 -12.95 0.07
N HIS A 158 -0.31 -12.00 -0.76
CA HIS A 158 -0.01 -12.25 -2.17
C HIS A 158 0.98 -13.41 -2.34
N ALA A 159 2.10 -13.34 -1.62
CA ALA A 159 3.15 -14.35 -1.69
C ALA A 159 2.67 -15.75 -1.25
N ILE A 160 1.85 -15.82 -0.21
CA ILE A 160 1.29 -17.07 0.31
C ILE A 160 0.44 -17.75 -0.75
N LEU A 161 -0.47 -17.03 -1.42
CA LEU A 161 -1.29 -17.64 -2.47
C LEU A 161 -0.44 -18.06 -3.67
N ALA A 162 0.57 -17.26 -4.04
CA ALA A 162 1.48 -17.62 -5.12
C ALA A 162 2.25 -18.91 -4.84
N ILE A 163 2.65 -19.19 -3.58
CA ILE A 163 3.31 -20.44 -3.19
C ILE A 163 2.32 -21.63 -3.25
N TRP A 164 1.08 -21.43 -2.77
CA TRP A 164 0.06 -22.48 -2.75
C TRP A 164 -0.54 -22.77 -4.13
N ASP A 165 -0.43 -21.82 -5.07
CA ASP A 165 -1.17 -21.78 -6.32
C ASP A 165 -2.69 -21.52 -6.14
N TYR A 166 -3.33 -20.92 -7.15
CA TYR A 166 -4.69 -20.35 -7.06
C TYR A 166 -5.81 -21.34 -6.70
N PRO A 167 -5.78 -22.63 -7.12
CA PRO A 167 -6.77 -23.60 -6.68
C PRO A 167 -6.80 -23.82 -5.17
N ASN A 168 -5.69 -23.55 -4.48
CA ASN A 168 -5.50 -23.79 -3.05
C ASN A 168 -5.79 -22.54 -2.20
N LEU A 169 -6.70 -21.67 -2.62
CA LEU A 169 -7.11 -20.47 -1.89
C LEU A 169 -7.45 -20.72 -0.40
N PRO A 170 -8.20 -21.80 -0.02
CA PRO A 170 -8.46 -22.10 1.39
C PRO A 170 -7.20 -22.40 2.20
N ASP A 171 -6.20 -23.09 1.63
CA ASP A 171 -4.94 -23.40 2.30
C ASP A 171 -4.08 -22.14 2.47
N ALA A 172 -4.09 -21.24 1.49
CA ALA A 172 -3.46 -19.94 1.59
C ALA A 172 -4.05 -19.09 2.72
N LEU A 173 -5.38 -19.03 2.82
CA LEU A 173 -6.07 -18.34 3.92
C LEU A 173 -5.73 -18.94 5.28
N LYS A 174 -5.71 -20.28 5.36
CA LYS A 174 -5.30 -20.97 6.58
C LYS A 174 -3.85 -20.68 6.96
N THR A 175 -2.95 -20.55 5.99
CA THR A 175 -1.55 -20.17 6.26
C THR A 175 -1.45 -18.76 6.86
N CYS A 176 -2.26 -17.80 6.40
CA CYS A 176 -2.39 -16.51 7.08
C CYS A 176 -2.80 -16.65 8.54
N ASP A 177 -3.78 -17.53 8.83
CA ASP A 177 -4.23 -17.81 10.19
C ASP A 177 -3.07 -18.35 11.05
N ASP A 178 -2.36 -19.35 10.55
CA ASP A 178 -1.27 -20.01 11.27
C ASP A 178 -0.13 -19.03 11.63
N ILE A 179 0.14 -18.03 10.77
CA ILE A 179 1.21 -17.04 10.97
C ILE A 179 0.73 -15.86 11.84
N TYR A 180 -0.45 -15.30 11.59
CA TYR A 180 -0.85 -13.98 12.12
C TYR A 180 -1.99 -14.00 13.14
N GLU A 181 -2.71 -15.10 13.37
CA GLU A 181 -3.84 -15.13 14.31
C GLU A 181 -3.42 -14.80 15.76
N LYS A 182 -2.17 -15.02 16.11
CA LYS A 182 -1.60 -14.77 17.43
C LYS A 182 -0.94 -13.39 17.56
N ASP A 183 -0.90 -12.60 16.50
CA ASP A 183 -0.31 -11.27 16.54
C ASP A 183 -1.25 -10.30 17.29
N LYS A 184 -0.98 -10.12 18.60
CA LYS A 184 -1.75 -9.24 19.46
C LYS A 184 -1.32 -7.78 19.37
N GLU A 185 -0.13 -7.53 18.89
CA GLU A 185 0.43 -6.19 18.75
C GLU A 185 -0.24 -5.46 17.58
N PHE A 186 -0.54 -6.19 16.51
CA PHE A 186 -1.18 -5.65 15.31
C PHE A 186 -2.47 -6.42 14.98
N PRO A 187 -3.59 -6.13 15.65
CA PRO A 187 -4.83 -6.91 15.52
C PRO A 187 -5.42 -6.95 14.10
N ASN A 188 -5.03 -6.02 13.23
CA ASN A 188 -5.45 -6.01 11.83
C ASN A 188 -4.53 -6.82 10.90
N ALA A 189 -3.42 -7.38 11.40
CA ALA A 189 -2.47 -8.14 10.58
C ALA A 189 -3.15 -9.30 9.85
N LEU A 190 -3.90 -10.12 10.58
CA LEU A 190 -4.59 -11.25 10.00
C LEU A 190 -5.53 -10.86 8.84
N SER A 191 -6.37 -9.84 9.05
CA SER A 191 -7.28 -9.37 8.01
C SER A 191 -6.53 -8.75 6.82
N SER A 192 -5.34 -8.21 7.03
CA SER A 192 -4.48 -7.69 5.95
C SER A 192 -3.91 -8.83 5.11
N CYS A 193 -3.46 -9.93 5.74
CA CYS A 193 -3.03 -11.12 5.02
C CYS A 193 -4.16 -11.71 4.17
N HIS A 194 -5.34 -11.90 4.74
CA HIS A 194 -6.50 -12.38 3.98
C HIS A 194 -6.83 -11.45 2.80
N ASN A 195 -6.73 -10.12 3.00
CA ASN A 195 -6.94 -9.15 1.93
C ASN A 195 -5.94 -9.34 0.79
N GLY A 196 -4.66 -9.55 1.09
CA GLY A 196 -3.63 -9.85 0.10
C GLY A 196 -3.89 -11.15 -0.67
N VAL A 197 -4.29 -12.23 0.04
CA VAL A 197 -4.67 -13.51 -0.58
C VAL A 197 -5.84 -13.34 -1.56
N PHE A 198 -6.91 -12.64 -1.15
CA PHE A 198 -8.06 -12.40 -2.04
C PHE A 198 -7.72 -11.47 -3.20
N MET A 199 -6.87 -10.45 -2.98
CA MET A 199 -6.42 -9.57 -4.05
C MET A 199 -5.61 -10.36 -5.09
N GLU A 200 -4.71 -11.24 -4.65
CA GLU A 200 -3.95 -12.12 -5.54
C GLU A 200 -4.86 -13.06 -6.33
N ASN A 201 -5.85 -13.67 -5.69
CA ASN A 201 -6.84 -14.51 -6.37
C ASN A 201 -7.60 -13.75 -7.48
N LEU A 202 -7.90 -12.47 -7.26
CA LEU A 202 -8.64 -11.66 -8.24
C LEU A 202 -7.78 -11.17 -9.40
N PHE A 203 -6.57 -10.70 -9.11
CA PHE A 203 -5.76 -9.95 -10.08
C PHE A 203 -4.55 -10.73 -10.62
N GLY A 204 -4.09 -11.78 -9.91
CA GLY A 204 -2.99 -12.62 -10.36
C GLY A 204 -1.69 -11.89 -10.57
N VAL A 205 -1.27 -11.10 -9.60
CA VAL A 205 -0.09 -10.23 -9.72
C VAL A 205 1.19 -11.01 -10.05
N HIS A 206 1.27 -12.29 -9.66
CA HIS A 206 2.45 -13.14 -9.89
C HIS A 206 2.55 -13.73 -11.29
N ASP A 207 1.43 -13.86 -12.00
CA ASP A 207 1.45 -14.39 -13.37
C ASP A 207 2.04 -13.41 -14.38
N TRP A 208 2.27 -12.17 -13.95
CA TRP A 208 2.79 -11.11 -14.79
C TRP A 208 4.27 -11.34 -15.10
N GLY A 209 4.53 -11.87 -16.25
CA GLY A 209 5.88 -12.18 -16.75
C GLY A 209 6.13 -13.67 -17.02
N THR A 210 5.32 -14.58 -16.52
CA THR A 210 5.46 -16.01 -16.83
C THR A 210 4.74 -16.43 -18.10
N GLY A 211 3.76 -15.64 -18.57
CA GLY A 211 2.92 -15.94 -19.74
C GLY A 211 2.04 -17.18 -19.56
N LYS A 212 1.94 -17.71 -18.34
CA LYS A 212 1.05 -18.83 -18.00
C LYS A 212 -0.21 -18.26 -17.37
N GLU A 213 -1.35 -18.54 -17.97
CA GLU A 213 -2.63 -18.37 -17.29
C GLU A 213 -2.73 -19.44 -16.19
N ALA A 214 -2.77 -18.99 -14.93
CA ALA A 214 -3.03 -19.89 -13.82
C ALA A 214 -4.51 -20.30 -13.82
N GLU A 215 -4.78 -21.55 -13.44
CA GLU A 215 -6.14 -22.00 -13.19
C GLU A 215 -6.75 -21.25 -12.01
N ARG A 216 -7.86 -20.55 -12.22
CA ARG A 216 -8.54 -19.72 -11.22
C ARG A 216 -9.89 -20.27 -10.84
N SER A 217 -9.87 -21.43 -10.16
CA SER A 217 -11.08 -22.13 -9.72
C SER A 217 -11.94 -21.33 -8.71
N TRP A 218 -11.35 -20.29 -8.07
CA TRP A 218 -12.04 -19.41 -7.14
C TRP A 218 -12.52 -18.09 -7.78
N LEU A 219 -12.73 -18.09 -9.10
CA LEU A 219 -13.46 -17.06 -9.84
C LEU A 219 -14.67 -17.69 -10.53
N SER A 220 -15.80 -16.99 -10.58
CA SER A 220 -17.01 -17.47 -11.25
C SER A 220 -17.80 -16.30 -11.88
N GLU A 221 -18.91 -16.64 -12.56
CA GLU A 221 -19.88 -15.66 -13.08
C GLU A 221 -20.79 -15.08 -11.98
N ASP A 222 -20.81 -15.67 -10.78
CA ASP A 222 -21.48 -15.08 -9.62
C ASP A 222 -20.64 -13.88 -9.10
N PRO A 223 -21.17 -12.65 -9.15
CA PRO A 223 -20.43 -11.46 -8.74
C PRO A 223 -20.12 -11.41 -7.23
N LEU A 224 -20.78 -12.22 -6.40
CA LEU A 224 -20.57 -12.28 -4.97
C LEU A 224 -19.61 -13.42 -4.56
N PHE A 225 -19.28 -14.33 -5.49
CA PHE A 225 -18.30 -15.39 -5.27
C PHE A 225 -16.86 -14.81 -5.45
N PRO A 226 -15.90 -15.18 -4.58
CA PRO A 226 -15.94 -16.27 -3.60
C PRO A 226 -16.39 -15.82 -2.18
N CYS A 227 -16.71 -14.54 -1.94
CA CYS A 227 -16.98 -14.05 -0.60
C CYS A 227 -18.18 -14.73 0.07
N ASN A 228 -19.23 -15.06 -0.68
CA ASN A 228 -20.39 -15.80 -0.19
C ASN A 228 -20.09 -17.29 0.14
N ALA A 229 -18.91 -17.80 -0.21
CA ALA A 229 -18.51 -19.19 0.07
C ALA A 229 -17.63 -19.32 1.33
N PHE A 230 -17.19 -18.22 1.92
CA PHE A 230 -16.31 -18.22 3.09
C PHE A 230 -17.03 -17.77 4.37
N GLY A 231 -16.53 -18.26 5.52
CA GLY A 231 -17.05 -17.88 6.86
C GLY A 231 -16.64 -16.46 7.27
N GLU A 232 -17.25 -15.98 8.36
CA GLU A 232 -17.15 -14.61 8.90
C GLU A 232 -15.70 -14.10 9.02
N LYS A 233 -14.79 -14.95 9.45
CA LYS A 233 -13.36 -14.65 9.64
C LYS A 233 -12.69 -14.03 8.41
N TYR A 234 -13.12 -14.44 7.21
CA TYR A 234 -12.50 -14.06 5.95
C TYR A 234 -13.24 -12.93 5.21
N GLN A 235 -14.43 -12.58 5.69
CA GLN A 235 -15.34 -11.66 4.98
C GLN A 235 -14.70 -10.29 4.71
N ARG A 236 -14.03 -9.71 5.71
CA ARG A 236 -13.40 -8.40 5.56
C ARG A 236 -12.35 -8.39 4.45
N GLY A 237 -11.44 -9.38 4.45
CA GLY A 237 -10.40 -9.49 3.41
C GLY A 237 -10.99 -9.67 2.02
N CYS A 238 -12.06 -10.43 1.90
CA CYS A 238 -12.73 -10.69 0.64
C CYS A 238 -13.49 -9.45 0.11
N TRP A 239 -14.44 -8.90 0.88
CA TRP A 239 -15.28 -7.79 0.42
C TRP A 239 -14.52 -6.51 0.11
N LEU A 240 -13.38 -6.28 0.78
CA LEU A 240 -12.47 -5.16 0.46
C LEU A 240 -11.80 -5.26 -0.92
N ASN A 241 -11.99 -6.37 -1.65
CA ASN A 241 -11.49 -6.57 -3.00
C ASN A 241 -12.60 -6.85 -4.02
N GLN A 242 -13.74 -7.38 -3.58
CA GLN A 242 -14.76 -7.95 -4.48
C GLN A 242 -15.41 -6.92 -5.41
N ALA A 243 -15.58 -5.66 -4.96
CA ALA A 243 -16.17 -4.63 -5.82
C ALA A 243 -15.32 -4.34 -7.07
N ALA A 244 -14.00 -4.46 -6.98
CA ALA A 244 -13.12 -4.32 -8.14
C ALA A 244 -13.39 -5.42 -9.19
N ARG A 245 -13.63 -6.66 -8.74
CA ARG A 245 -14.03 -7.77 -9.62
C ARG A 245 -15.40 -7.51 -10.26
N ILE A 246 -16.40 -7.13 -9.44
CA ILE A 246 -17.75 -6.80 -9.93
C ILE A 246 -17.69 -5.68 -10.96
N TYR A 247 -16.90 -4.64 -10.69
CA TYR A 247 -16.69 -3.52 -11.60
C TYR A 247 -16.10 -3.97 -12.95
N GLN A 248 -15.11 -4.86 -12.94
CA GLN A 248 -14.54 -5.44 -14.17
C GLN A 248 -15.58 -6.29 -14.92
N MET A 249 -16.33 -7.15 -14.22
CA MET A 249 -17.38 -7.99 -14.82
C MET A 249 -18.45 -7.18 -15.54
N TYR A 250 -18.73 -5.97 -15.04
CA TYR A 250 -19.72 -5.06 -15.64
C TYR A 250 -19.10 -4.01 -16.58
N GLY A 251 -17.84 -4.19 -16.99
CA GLY A 251 -17.19 -3.30 -17.96
C GLY A 251 -17.03 -1.88 -17.47
N GLY A 252 -16.87 -1.68 -16.15
CA GLY A 252 -16.69 -0.36 -15.56
C GLY A 252 -17.97 0.37 -15.17
N ASP A 253 -19.11 -0.33 -15.09
CA ASP A 253 -20.40 0.27 -14.70
C ASP A 253 -20.48 0.46 -13.18
N ILE A 254 -20.26 1.70 -12.72
CA ILE A 254 -20.29 2.07 -11.29
C ILE A 254 -21.69 1.85 -10.68
N PRO A 255 -22.79 2.37 -11.26
CA PRO A 255 -24.13 2.15 -10.72
C PRO A 255 -24.48 0.68 -10.54
N LYS A 256 -24.24 -0.15 -11.55
CA LYS A 256 -24.55 -1.57 -11.51
C LYS A 256 -23.68 -2.32 -10.48
N THR A 257 -22.43 -1.90 -10.30
CA THR A 257 -21.55 -2.44 -9.26
C THR A 257 -22.07 -2.08 -7.87
N ALA A 258 -22.46 -0.82 -7.65
CA ALA A 258 -23.02 -0.36 -6.37
C ALA A 258 -24.34 -1.09 -6.04
N GLU A 259 -25.23 -1.26 -7.02
CA GLU A 259 -26.47 -2.04 -6.85
C GLU A 259 -26.17 -3.50 -6.45
N THR A 260 -25.12 -4.09 -7.00
CA THR A 260 -24.72 -5.46 -6.67
C THR A 260 -24.14 -5.56 -5.26
N CYS A 261 -23.29 -4.63 -4.84
CA CYS A 261 -22.82 -4.55 -3.45
C CYS A 261 -23.99 -4.42 -2.45
N GLN A 262 -25.02 -3.62 -2.79
CA GLN A 262 -26.18 -3.40 -1.93
C GLN A 262 -27.13 -4.62 -1.83
N LYS A 263 -26.94 -5.67 -2.62
CA LYS A 263 -27.68 -6.95 -2.51
C LYS A 263 -27.08 -7.89 -1.46
N ILE A 264 -25.92 -7.57 -0.90
CA ILE A 264 -25.31 -8.32 0.21
C ILE A 264 -26.20 -8.17 1.42
N GLU A 265 -26.52 -9.29 2.12
CA GLU A 265 -27.45 -9.27 3.24
C GLU A 265 -26.90 -8.56 4.48
N ASP A 266 -25.60 -8.70 4.76
CA ASP A 266 -24.94 -8.11 5.92
C ASP A 266 -24.51 -6.66 5.63
N ALA A 267 -24.97 -5.72 6.44
CA ALA A 267 -24.71 -4.29 6.29
C ALA A 267 -23.21 -3.94 6.37
N GLN A 268 -22.43 -4.67 7.21
CA GLN A 268 -21.00 -4.46 7.33
C GLN A 268 -20.27 -4.92 6.05
N TYR A 269 -20.75 -5.99 5.42
CA TYR A 269 -20.18 -6.48 4.17
C TYR A 269 -20.52 -5.55 3.00
N VAL A 270 -21.73 -4.97 3.01
CA VAL A 270 -22.10 -3.89 2.07
C VAL A 270 -21.10 -2.73 2.20
N GLU A 271 -20.83 -2.28 3.44
CA GLU A 271 -19.88 -1.17 3.68
C GLU A 271 -18.50 -1.49 3.10
N TRP A 272 -17.93 -2.67 3.34
CA TRP A 272 -16.62 -3.06 2.79
C TRP A 272 -16.62 -3.15 1.26
N CYS A 273 -17.69 -3.66 0.67
CA CYS A 273 -17.86 -3.67 -0.79
C CYS A 273 -17.93 -2.25 -1.37
N MET A 274 -18.68 -1.36 -0.73
CA MET A 274 -18.83 0.04 -1.16
C MET A 274 -17.54 0.85 -0.93
N ASP A 275 -16.77 0.57 0.13
CA ASP A 275 -15.42 1.10 0.34
C ASP A 275 -14.50 0.77 -0.83
N ASN A 276 -14.48 -0.51 -1.24
CA ASN A 276 -13.66 -0.94 -2.35
C ASN A 276 -14.13 -0.30 -3.67
N LEU A 277 -15.44 -0.20 -3.93
CA LEU A 277 -15.97 0.49 -5.11
C LEU A 277 -15.56 1.97 -5.12
N ALA A 278 -15.64 2.65 -3.99
CA ALA A 278 -15.22 4.05 -3.87
C ALA A 278 -13.73 4.23 -4.22
N ARG A 279 -12.88 3.28 -3.84
CA ARG A 279 -11.45 3.28 -4.20
C ARG A 279 -11.20 3.09 -5.70
N GLN A 280 -12.08 2.37 -6.42
CA GLN A 280 -11.99 2.25 -7.88
C GLN A 280 -12.26 3.58 -8.60
N ILE A 281 -12.90 4.54 -7.94
CA ILE A 281 -13.18 5.87 -8.51
C ILE A 281 -11.91 6.74 -8.55
N HIS A 282 -11.01 6.60 -7.57
CA HIS A 282 -9.80 7.43 -7.49
C HIS A 282 -8.96 7.41 -8.80
N PRO A 283 -8.59 6.26 -9.39
CA PRO A 283 -7.85 6.24 -10.66
C PRO A 283 -8.60 6.93 -11.81
N LEU A 284 -9.94 6.88 -11.80
CA LEU A 284 -10.77 7.48 -12.83
C LEU A 284 -10.75 9.02 -12.79
N THR A 285 -10.30 9.61 -11.68
CA THR A 285 -10.21 11.06 -11.56
C THR A 285 -9.06 11.65 -12.39
N ASN A 286 -8.04 10.86 -12.71
CA ASN A 286 -6.81 11.30 -13.38
C ASN A 286 -6.16 12.51 -12.70
N GLY A 287 -6.18 12.55 -11.36
CA GLY A 287 -5.65 13.65 -10.55
C GLY A 287 -6.57 14.87 -10.43
N ASP A 288 -7.67 14.95 -11.16
CA ASP A 288 -8.65 16.03 -11.05
C ASP A 288 -9.65 15.75 -9.93
N ILE A 289 -9.47 16.41 -8.78
CA ILE A 289 -10.35 16.25 -7.62
C ILE A 289 -11.81 16.62 -7.90
N THR A 290 -12.11 17.44 -8.90
CA THR A 290 -13.50 17.82 -9.24
C THR A 290 -14.29 16.61 -9.74
N ARG A 291 -13.62 15.64 -10.34
CA ARG A 291 -14.23 14.38 -10.81
C ARG A 291 -14.71 13.49 -9.68
N VAL A 292 -14.17 13.62 -8.46
CA VAL A 292 -14.73 12.92 -7.28
C VAL A 292 -16.20 13.28 -7.10
N PHE A 293 -16.55 14.58 -7.24
CA PHE A 293 -17.91 15.09 -7.04
C PHE A 293 -18.86 14.78 -8.21
N THR A 294 -18.33 14.38 -9.35
CA THR A 294 -19.14 13.93 -10.50
C THR A 294 -19.30 12.40 -10.54
N LEU A 295 -18.33 11.65 -10.03
CA LEU A 295 -18.33 10.20 -10.06
C LEU A 295 -18.95 9.57 -8.80
N CYS A 296 -18.71 10.12 -7.61
CA CYS A 296 -19.30 9.60 -6.37
C CYS A 296 -20.83 9.58 -6.35
N PRO A 297 -21.58 10.51 -6.98
CA PRO A 297 -23.04 10.35 -7.12
C PRO A 297 -23.48 9.06 -7.80
N LEU A 298 -22.63 8.45 -8.63
CA LEU A 298 -22.95 7.21 -9.35
C LEU A 298 -23.04 5.98 -8.44
N VAL A 299 -22.49 6.03 -7.21
CA VAL A 299 -22.64 4.94 -6.23
C VAL A 299 -23.99 4.95 -5.52
N GLY A 300 -24.84 5.94 -5.79
CA GLY A 300 -26.15 6.16 -5.16
C GLY A 300 -26.10 7.17 -4.00
N ASP A 301 -27.22 7.85 -3.76
CA ASP A 301 -27.31 8.97 -2.82
C ASP A 301 -26.89 8.60 -1.38
N ALA A 302 -27.25 7.40 -0.93
CA ALA A 302 -26.91 6.92 0.41
C ALA A 302 -25.39 6.76 0.63
N TRP A 303 -24.64 6.49 -0.42
CA TRP A 303 -23.20 6.20 -0.38
C TRP A 303 -22.31 7.31 -0.94
N ARG A 304 -22.92 8.32 -1.54
CA ARG A 304 -22.22 9.43 -2.19
C ARG A 304 -21.18 10.08 -1.28
N GLU A 305 -21.59 10.46 -0.08
CA GLU A 305 -20.71 11.18 0.86
C GLU A 305 -19.61 10.29 1.43
N HIS A 306 -19.94 9.02 1.67
CA HIS A 306 -18.96 8.00 2.04
C HIS A 306 -17.89 7.85 0.94
N CYS A 307 -18.31 7.75 -0.32
CA CYS A 307 -17.41 7.72 -1.47
C CYS A 307 -16.47 8.94 -1.52
N VAL A 308 -16.98 10.14 -1.28
CA VAL A 308 -16.15 11.37 -1.23
C VAL A 308 -15.08 11.26 -0.14
N ALA A 309 -15.45 10.80 1.05
CA ALA A 309 -14.51 10.65 2.17
C ALA A 309 -13.43 9.59 1.87
N VAL A 310 -13.82 8.44 1.31
CA VAL A 310 -12.88 7.38 0.91
C VAL A 310 -11.90 7.87 -0.17
N ASN A 311 -12.38 8.65 -1.15
CA ASN A 311 -11.51 9.22 -2.19
C ASN A 311 -10.51 10.23 -1.62
N ALA A 312 -10.89 11.05 -0.62
CA ALA A 312 -9.93 11.91 0.07
C ALA A 312 -8.79 11.07 0.71
N GLY A 313 -9.15 9.96 1.38
CA GLY A 313 -8.16 9.01 1.90
C GLY A 313 -7.28 8.40 0.81
N ALA A 314 -7.86 8.05 -0.36
CA ALA A 314 -7.11 7.52 -1.49
C ALA A 314 -6.10 8.54 -2.04
N TYR A 315 -6.48 9.81 -2.22
CA TYR A 315 -5.54 10.87 -2.59
C TYR A 315 -4.39 10.99 -1.57
N TYR A 316 -4.71 10.96 -0.28
CA TYR A 316 -3.69 11.02 0.76
C TYR A 316 -2.67 9.86 0.66
N SER A 317 -3.17 8.65 0.43
CA SER A 317 -2.35 7.42 0.36
C SER A 317 -1.35 7.41 -0.81
N VAL A 318 -1.62 8.19 -1.87
CA VAL A 318 -0.71 8.31 -3.03
C VAL A 318 0.12 9.61 -2.99
N GLY A 319 0.29 10.21 -1.81
CA GLY A 319 1.09 11.43 -1.64
C GLY A 319 0.34 12.74 -1.92
N GLY A 320 -0.88 12.70 -2.41
CA GLY A 320 -1.71 13.87 -2.72
C GLY A 320 -2.35 14.51 -1.47
N ARG A 321 -1.52 14.91 -0.50
CA ARG A 321 -2.03 15.49 0.77
C ARG A 321 -2.88 16.75 0.57
N GLN A 322 -2.47 17.64 -0.34
CA GLN A 322 -3.20 18.86 -0.60
C GLN A 322 -4.53 18.58 -1.32
N GLU A 323 -4.52 17.64 -2.25
CA GLU A 323 -5.69 17.13 -2.97
C GLU A 323 -6.70 16.52 -1.99
N ALA A 324 -6.24 15.65 -1.08
CA ALA A 324 -7.05 15.06 -0.02
C ALA A 324 -7.76 16.13 0.83
N ILE A 325 -7.00 17.14 1.29
CA ILE A 325 -7.55 18.28 2.05
C ILE A 325 -8.56 19.05 1.21
N ASN A 326 -8.31 19.27 -0.07
CA ASN A 326 -9.19 20.00 -0.98
C ASN A 326 -10.49 19.24 -1.26
N VAL A 327 -10.45 17.90 -1.38
CA VAL A 327 -11.65 17.05 -1.44
C VAL A 327 -12.49 17.24 -0.18
N CYS A 328 -11.89 17.13 1.03
CA CYS A 328 -12.61 17.31 2.29
C CYS A 328 -13.21 18.73 2.44
N ARG A 329 -12.53 19.78 1.95
CA ARG A 329 -13.05 21.14 1.99
C ARG A 329 -14.33 21.32 1.16
N GLN A 330 -14.45 20.62 0.04
CA GLN A 330 -15.59 20.67 -0.87
C GLN A 330 -16.70 19.69 -0.49
N ALA A 331 -16.45 18.72 0.40
CA ALA A 331 -17.47 17.82 0.91
C ALA A 331 -18.60 18.56 1.63
N LEU A 332 -19.78 17.93 1.70
CA LEU A 332 -20.91 18.49 2.44
C LEU A 332 -20.58 18.65 3.94
N PRO A 333 -21.19 19.64 4.64
CA PRO A 333 -20.86 19.95 6.04
C PRO A 333 -20.90 18.72 6.98
N GLN A 334 -21.88 17.84 6.80
CA GLN A 334 -22.04 16.62 7.60
C GLN A 334 -20.92 15.59 7.37
N THR A 335 -20.29 15.62 6.18
CA THR A 335 -19.25 14.67 5.78
C THR A 335 -17.84 15.18 6.10
N LYS A 336 -17.68 16.49 6.24
CA LYS A 336 -16.36 17.11 6.45
C LYS A 336 -15.60 16.50 7.63
N GLN A 337 -16.26 16.29 8.75
CA GLN A 337 -15.62 15.73 9.94
C GLN A 337 -15.14 14.30 9.68
N GLN A 338 -15.97 13.45 9.09
CA GLN A 338 -15.60 12.08 8.73
C GLN A 338 -14.43 12.08 7.71
N CYS A 339 -14.52 12.91 6.68
CA CYS A 339 -13.48 13.07 5.67
C CYS A 339 -12.13 13.46 6.29
N TYR A 340 -12.12 14.49 7.14
CA TYR A 340 -10.88 14.88 7.83
C TYR A 340 -10.39 13.82 8.82
N THR A 341 -11.27 13.09 9.48
CA THR A 341 -10.89 12.00 10.38
C THR A 341 -10.18 10.88 9.61
N LEU A 342 -10.68 10.51 8.43
CA LEU A 342 -10.03 9.52 7.57
C LEU A 342 -8.66 9.98 7.09
N VAL A 343 -8.53 11.24 6.65
CA VAL A 343 -7.25 11.80 6.19
C VAL A 343 -6.28 11.96 7.36
N LEU A 344 -6.72 12.50 8.51
CA LEU A 344 -5.86 12.70 9.68
C LEU A 344 -5.53 11.38 10.38
N GLY A 345 -6.44 10.40 10.39
CA GLY A 345 -6.19 9.07 10.93
C GLY A 345 -5.02 8.37 10.22
N GLN A 346 -4.84 8.63 8.93
CA GLN A 346 -3.67 8.15 8.18
C GLN A 346 -2.37 8.92 8.48
N ILE A 347 -2.48 10.15 9.00
CA ILE A 347 -1.29 10.95 9.41
C ILE A 347 -0.75 10.51 10.76
N ILE A 348 -1.62 9.99 11.64
CA ILE A 348 -1.30 9.67 13.05
C ILE A 348 -0.97 8.19 13.23
N SER A 349 -1.36 7.34 12.28
CA SER A 349 -1.09 5.89 12.28
C SER A 349 0.25 5.57 11.63
#